data_1bdb36249b521b26f9c4fbe05da99910
#
_entry.id   1bdb36249b521b26f9c4fbe05da99910
#
_cell.length_a   1.000
_cell.length_b   1.000
_cell.length_c   1.000
_cell.angle_alpha   90.00
_cell.angle_beta   90.00
_cell.angle_gamma   90.00
#
_symmetry.space_group_name_H-M   'P 1'
#
loop_
_entity.id
_entity.type
_entity.pdbx_description
1 polymer ?
#
loop_
_entity_poly.entity_id
_entity_poly.type
_entity_poly.pdbx_seq_one_letter_code
_entity_poly.pdbx_strand_id
1 'polypeptide(L)'
;PVKKVFTSRWNSDQFGMRGKILEADFAQLEFRVAALLSQDKVAMQEVSTGFDVHSYTAQIISEAGQPTTRQEAKAHTFAPLYGATGYGRTKAEAEYYTHFMDKYKGIAKWHKKLGDEAINLGRIKIPSGRQYAFPDVERRRSGTPTHFTMIKNYPVQGFATGDIVPIVLLEIEKRLDQKDLKSMLVNTVHDSVVLDVHPLEEKDVLGIIKDVNDNLKKIIEDYYDIDVNVPMLLESKIGDNWLDVKDVV
;
A
#
# COMPACT_ATOMS: atom_id res chain seq x y z
N PRO A 1 9.93 -21.46 -8.93
CA PRO A 1 9.86 -20.15 -8.24
C PRO A 1 10.18 -20.31 -6.76
N VAL A 2 10.91 -19.36 -6.17
CA VAL A 2 11.35 -19.43 -4.77
C VAL A 2 10.15 -19.52 -3.79
N LYS A 3 9.07 -18.79 -4.03
CA LYS A 3 7.86 -18.84 -3.18
C LYS A 3 7.29 -20.25 -2.99
N LYS A 4 7.52 -21.18 -3.90
CA LYS A 4 6.99 -22.56 -3.83
C LYS A 4 7.65 -23.41 -2.73
N VAL A 5 8.87 -23.10 -2.32
CA VAL A 5 9.59 -23.87 -1.28
C VAL A 5 9.17 -23.47 0.15
N PHE A 6 8.45 -22.35 0.30
CA PHE A 6 7.91 -21.92 1.60
C PHE A 6 6.56 -22.60 1.85
N THR A 7 6.57 -23.59 2.72
CA THR A 7 5.41 -24.37 3.15
C THR A 7 5.24 -24.23 4.66
N SER A 8 4.07 -24.61 5.17
CA SER A 8 3.83 -24.65 6.62
C SER A 8 4.78 -25.61 7.34
N ARG A 9 5.24 -25.27 8.54
CA ARG A 9 5.99 -26.16 9.44
C ARG A 9 5.16 -27.39 9.87
N TRP A 10 3.85 -27.27 9.80
CA TRP A 10 2.90 -28.32 10.18
C TRP A 10 2.65 -29.35 9.08
N ASN A 11 3.53 -29.45 8.09
CA ASN A 11 3.46 -30.42 6.98
C ASN A 11 3.90 -31.84 7.37
N SER A 12 3.70 -32.26 8.61
CA SER A 12 4.01 -33.62 9.04
C SER A 12 2.76 -34.50 9.04
N ASP A 13 2.93 -35.79 8.73
CA ASP A 13 1.86 -36.79 8.74
C ASP A 13 1.23 -37.03 10.12
N GLN A 14 1.77 -36.41 11.18
CA GLN A 14 1.31 -36.58 12.57
C GLN A 14 -0.13 -36.13 12.80
N PHE A 15 -0.67 -35.21 12.00
CA PHE A 15 -2.01 -34.65 12.22
C PHE A 15 -3.05 -35.12 11.20
N GLY A 16 -2.67 -35.92 10.19
CA GLY A 16 -3.58 -36.31 9.09
C GLY A 16 -4.07 -35.13 8.24
N MET A 17 -3.65 -33.90 8.58
CA MET A 17 -3.94 -32.65 7.88
C MET A 17 -2.66 -31.84 7.76
N ARG A 18 -2.57 -31.02 6.71
CA ARG A 18 -1.43 -30.15 6.47
C ARG A 18 -1.75 -28.73 6.87
N GLY A 19 -0.79 -28.05 7.52
CA GLY A 19 -0.84 -26.63 7.71
C GLY A 19 -0.75 -25.88 6.38
N LYS A 20 -1.09 -24.60 6.38
CA LYS A 20 -1.14 -23.74 5.19
C LYS A 20 -0.35 -22.46 5.37
N ILE A 21 -0.04 -21.82 4.27
CA ILE A 21 0.46 -20.45 4.25
C ILE A 21 -0.71 -19.52 3.90
N LEU A 22 -0.93 -18.50 4.73
CA LEU A 22 -1.85 -17.41 4.46
C LEU A 22 -1.07 -16.15 4.16
N GLU A 23 -1.40 -15.46 3.07
CA GLU A 23 -0.91 -14.13 2.72
C GLU A 23 -2.09 -13.16 2.78
N ALA A 24 -1.97 -12.11 3.60
CA ALA A 24 -2.90 -11.00 3.62
C ALA A 24 -2.18 -9.76 3.08
N ASP A 25 -2.68 -9.19 1.98
CA ASP A 25 -2.05 -8.12 1.23
C ASP A 25 -2.96 -6.90 1.16
N PHE A 26 -2.42 -5.72 1.31
CA PHE A 26 -3.23 -4.51 1.20
C PHE A 26 -3.57 -4.19 -0.26
N ALA A 27 -4.84 -3.95 -0.52
CA ALA A 27 -5.30 -3.49 -1.82
C ALA A 27 -4.88 -2.03 -2.06
N GLN A 28 -3.86 -1.80 -2.87
CA GLN A 28 -3.38 -0.46 -3.29
C GLN A 28 -3.09 0.49 -2.09
N LEU A 29 -2.46 0.02 -1.02
CA LEU A 29 -2.26 0.76 0.22
C LEU A 29 -1.69 2.16 0.00
N GLU A 30 -0.64 2.29 -0.78
CA GLU A 30 0.03 3.56 -1.02
C GLU A 30 -0.88 4.59 -1.72
N PHE A 31 -1.71 4.16 -2.67
CA PHE A 31 -2.65 5.08 -3.32
C PHE A 31 -3.79 5.49 -2.39
N ARG A 32 -4.26 4.58 -1.53
CA ARG A 32 -5.25 4.88 -0.49
C ARG A 32 -4.70 5.86 0.54
N VAL A 33 -3.44 5.67 0.95
CA VAL A 33 -2.73 6.61 1.84
C VAL A 33 -2.54 7.97 1.16
N ALA A 34 -2.16 8.00 -0.11
CA ALA A 34 -2.05 9.26 -0.85
C ALA A 34 -3.40 9.99 -0.96
N ALA A 35 -4.49 9.26 -1.23
CA ALA A 35 -5.84 9.82 -1.24
C ALA A 35 -6.22 10.40 0.15
N LEU A 36 -5.92 9.67 1.22
CA LEU A 36 -6.13 10.10 2.60
C LEU A 36 -5.33 11.36 2.94
N LEU A 37 -4.03 11.38 2.68
CA LEU A 37 -3.15 12.49 3.04
C LEU A 37 -3.40 13.76 2.20
N SER A 38 -3.73 13.59 0.93
CA SER A 38 -4.00 14.70 0.02
C SER A 38 -5.43 15.22 0.07
N GLN A 39 -6.37 14.42 0.59
CA GLN A 39 -7.82 14.65 0.54
C GLN A 39 -8.31 14.92 -0.90
N ASP A 40 -7.71 14.21 -1.88
CA ASP A 40 -8.10 14.31 -3.28
C ASP A 40 -9.44 13.61 -3.50
N LYS A 41 -10.47 14.37 -3.90
CA LYS A 41 -11.84 13.88 -4.03
C LYS A 41 -11.99 12.78 -5.09
N VAL A 42 -11.23 12.88 -6.19
CA VAL A 42 -11.27 11.88 -7.27
C VAL A 42 -10.62 10.59 -6.81
N ALA A 43 -9.41 10.68 -6.22
CA ALA A 43 -8.72 9.52 -5.68
C ALA A 43 -9.54 8.83 -4.59
N MET A 44 -10.13 9.59 -3.65
CA MET A 44 -10.99 9.05 -2.59
C MET A 44 -12.22 8.33 -3.15
N GLN A 45 -12.88 8.89 -4.16
CA GLN A 45 -14.00 8.26 -4.83
C GLN A 45 -13.58 6.95 -5.52
N GLU A 46 -12.49 6.97 -6.26
CA GLU A 46 -12.01 5.80 -7.00
C GLU A 46 -11.63 4.62 -6.09
N VAL A 47 -10.90 4.86 -5.00
CA VAL A 47 -10.56 3.80 -4.04
C VAL A 47 -11.80 3.29 -3.29
N SER A 48 -12.85 4.09 -3.18
CA SER A 48 -14.12 3.68 -2.55
C SER A 48 -15.00 2.86 -3.48
N THR A 49 -14.91 3.07 -4.79
CA THR A 49 -15.74 2.37 -5.80
C THR A 49 -15.04 1.15 -6.41
N GLY A 50 -13.79 0.87 -6.04
CA GLY A 50 -12.99 -0.21 -6.64
C GLY A 50 -12.61 0.06 -8.11
N PHE A 51 -12.44 1.34 -8.47
CA PHE A 51 -12.05 1.72 -9.83
C PHE A 51 -10.71 1.09 -10.23
N ASP A 52 -10.69 0.45 -11.41
CA ASP A 52 -9.45 -0.17 -11.94
C ASP A 52 -8.54 0.89 -12.58
N VAL A 53 -7.75 1.53 -11.72
CA VAL A 53 -6.81 2.57 -12.14
C VAL A 53 -5.74 2.04 -13.11
N HIS A 54 -5.38 0.75 -13.05
CA HIS A 54 -4.40 0.17 -13.96
C HIS A 54 -4.95 0.00 -15.37
N SER A 55 -6.20 -0.45 -15.52
CA SER A 55 -6.88 -0.49 -16.82
C SER A 55 -7.06 0.90 -17.40
N TYR A 56 -7.41 1.88 -16.58
CA TYR A 56 -7.48 3.28 -17.00
C TYR A 56 -6.12 3.82 -17.49
N THR A 57 -5.04 3.52 -16.77
CA THR A 57 -3.67 3.89 -17.18
C THR A 57 -3.30 3.28 -18.52
N ALA A 58 -3.59 1.98 -18.71
CA ALA A 58 -3.36 1.28 -19.97
C ALA A 58 -4.11 1.93 -21.13
N GLN A 59 -5.36 2.33 -20.91
CA GLN A 59 -6.17 3.01 -21.90
C GLN A 59 -5.55 4.34 -22.31
N ILE A 60 -5.19 5.22 -21.37
CA ILE A 60 -4.63 6.54 -21.67
C ILE A 60 -3.31 6.43 -22.42
N ILE A 61 -2.40 5.53 -22.01
CA ILE A 61 -1.12 5.34 -22.71
C ILE A 61 -1.35 4.77 -24.12
N SER A 62 -2.33 3.85 -24.28
CA SER A 62 -2.67 3.28 -25.59
C SER A 62 -3.28 4.33 -26.54
N GLU A 63 -4.18 5.18 -26.05
CA GLU A 63 -4.78 6.29 -26.80
C GLU A 63 -3.72 7.34 -27.24
N ALA A 64 -2.65 7.50 -26.44
CA ALA A 64 -1.50 8.33 -26.78
C ALA A 64 -0.53 7.68 -27.80
N GLY A 65 -0.90 6.52 -28.38
CA GLY A 65 -0.19 5.85 -29.46
C GLY A 65 0.80 4.76 -29.06
N GLN A 66 0.81 4.34 -27.80
CA GLN A 66 1.63 3.23 -27.31
C GLN A 66 0.71 2.10 -26.76
N PRO A 67 0.41 1.05 -27.54
CA PRO A 67 -0.38 -0.07 -27.07
C PRO A 67 0.19 -0.65 -25.75
N THR A 68 -0.62 -0.64 -24.71
CA THR A 68 -0.18 -0.98 -23.35
C THR A 68 -1.23 -1.86 -22.67
N THR A 69 -0.81 -2.99 -22.16
CA THR A 69 -1.68 -3.90 -21.40
C THR A 69 -1.83 -3.41 -19.96
N ARG A 70 -2.88 -3.88 -19.27
CA ARG A 70 -3.09 -3.62 -17.83
C ARG A 70 -1.87 -4.01 -16.98
N GLN A 71 -1.20 -5.11 -17.33
CA GLN A 71 -0.02 -5.58 -16.59
C GLN A 71 1.19 -4.66 -16.76
N GLU A 72 1.42 -4.16 -17.98
CA GLU A 72 2.49 -3.20 -18.27
C GLU A 72 2.20 -1.84 -17.62
N ALA A 73 0.93 -1.42 -17.63
CA ALA A 73 0.50 -0.16 -17.01
C ALA A 73 0.77 -0.08 -15.50
N LYS A 74 0.85 -1.22 -14.79
CA LYS A 74 1.16 -1.23 -13.34
C LYS A 74 2.44 -0.49 -13.01
N ALA A 75 3.48 -0.57 -13.85
CA ALA A 75 4.74 0.13 -13.63
C ALA A 75 4.63 1.65 -13.75
N HIS A 76 3.60 2.15 -14.43
CA HIS A 76 3.40 3.57 -14.72
C HIS A 76 2.32 4.22 -13.87
N THR A 77 1.33 3.45 -13.42
CA THR A 77 0.11 3.96 -12.78
C THR A 77 0.40 4.94 -11.65
N PHE A 78 1.27 4.58 -10.73
CA PHE A 78 1.58 5.40 -9.56
C PHE A 78 2.94 6.11 -9.65
N ALA A 79 3.66 6.00 -10.75
CA ALA A 79 4.94 6.68 -10.93
C ALA A 79 4.85 8.21 -10.75
N PRO A 80 3.80 8.91 -11.23
CA PRO A 80 3.64 10.35 -10.98
C PRO A 80 3.42 10.69 -9.50
N LEU A 81 2.76 9.80 -8.74
CA LEU A 81 2.57 9.96 -7.30
C LEU A 81 3.91 10.10 -6.57
N TYR A 82 4.92 9.35 -7.02
CA TYR A 82 6.28 9.39 -6.47
C TYR A 82 7.20 10.39 -7.16
N GLY A 83 6.66 11.23 -8.02
CA GLY A 83 7.39 12.34 -8.63
C GLY A 83 8.01 12.05 -9.99
N ALA A 84 7.63 10.98 -10.68
CA ALA A 84 8.00 10.81 -12.07
C ALA A 84 7.39 11.94 -12.92
N THR A 85 8.22 12.52 -13.80
CA THR A 85 7.88 13.72 -14.60
C THR A 85 7.85 13.44 -16.10
N GLY A 86 7.94 12.20 -16.51
CA GLY A 86 8.06 11.82 -17.92
C GLY A 86 9.48 11.98 -18.50
N TYR A 87 10.45 12.55 -17.78
CA TYR A 87 11.83 12.64 -18.23
C TYR A 87 12.42 11.23 -18.42
N GLY A 88 13.00 10.97 -19.59
CA GLY A 88 13.53 9.64 -19.95
C GLY A 88 12.44 8.57 -20.22
N ARG A 89 11.20 9.00 -20.44
CA ARG A 89 10.04 8.15 -20.76
C ARG A 89 9.60 8.37 -22.21
N THR A 90 8.74 7.48 -22.71
CA THR A 90 8.12 7.70 -24.03
C THR A 90 7.18 8.91 -23.99
N LYS A 91 6.83 9.43 -25.16
CA LYS A 91 5.87 10.55 -25.25
C LYS A 91 4.52 10.18 -24.63
N ALA A 92 4.02 8.97 -24.89
CA ALA A 92 2.74 8.49 -24.35
C ALA A 92 2.75 8.35 -22.82
N GLU A 93 3.85 7.82 -22.25
CA GLU A 93 4.02 7.73 -20.80
C GLU A 93 4.10 9.13 -20.16
N ALA A 94 4.83 10.07 -20.77
CA ALA A 94 4.94 11.44 -20.26
C ALA A 94 3.59 12.18 -20.33
N GLU A 95 2.78 11.92 -21.36
CA GLU A 95 1.43 12.45 -21.50
C GLU A 95 0.51 11.90 -20.42
N TYR A 96 0.57 10.59 -20.13
CA TYR A 96 -0.14 9.99 -19.00
C TYR A 96 0.26 10.63 -17.65
N TYR A 97 1.54 10.90 -17.41
CA TYR A 97 1.98 11.52 -16.15
C TYR A 97 1.44 12.94 -15.97
N THR A 98 1.32 13.71 -17.06
CA THR A 98 0.65 15.00 -17.03
C THR A 98 -0.84 14.83 -16.74
N HIS A 99 -1.48 13.90 -17.42
CA HIS A 99 -2.89 13.57 -17.25
C HIS A 99 -3.22 13.13 -15.81
N PHE A 100 -2.34 12.34 -15.20
CA PHE A 100 -2.46 11.95 -13.79
C PHE A 100 -2.53 13.16 -12.85
N MET A 101 -1.64 14.12 -13.00
CA MET A 101 -1.61 15.31 -12.15
C MET A 101 -2.79 16.24 -12.39
N ASP A 102 -3.30 16.28 -13.62
CA ASP A 102 -4.51 17.05 -13.98
C ASP A 102 -5.79 16.39 -13.44
N LYS A 103 -5.82 15.07 -13.41
CA LYS A 103 -6.93 14.29 -12.86
C LYS A 103 -6.98 14.42 -11.33
N TYR A 104 -5.85 14.20 -10.65
CA TYR A 104 -5.74 14.23 -9.19
C TYR A 104 -5.20 15.57 -8.68
N LYS A 105 -6.00 16.63 -8.87
CA LYS A 105 -5.62 18.01 -8.51
C LYS A 105 -5.34 18.20 -7.01
N GLY A 106 -6.00 17.43 -6.15
CA GLY A 106 -5.74 17.42 -4.71
C GLY A 106 -4.35 16.90 -4.39
N ILE A 107 -3.94 15.78 -5.03
CA ILE A 107 -2.57 15.24 -4.91
C ILE A 107 -1.55 16.26 -5.42
N ALA A 108 -1.78 16.88 -6.57
CA ALA A 108 -0.89 17.90 -7.10
C ALA A 108 -0.72 19.10 -6.15
N LYS A 109 -1.82 19.58 -5.57
CA LYS A 109 -1.81 20.66 -4.57
C LYS A 109 -1.09 20.24 -3.29
N TRP A 110 -1.34 19.02 -2.83
CA TRP A 110 -0.68 18.47 -1.64
C TRP A 110 0.84 18.32 -1.85
N HIS A 111 1.29 17.83 -3.00
CA HIS A 111 2.71 17.79 -3.35
C HIS A 111 3.38 19.17 -3.27
N LYS A 112 2.71 20.21 -3.79
CA LYS A 112 3.22 21.59 -3.70
C LYS A 112 3.33 22.02 -2.24
N LYS A 113 2.30 21.75 -1.42
CA LYS A 113 2.29 22.07 0.01
C LYS A 113 3.45 21.39 0.74
N LEU A 114 3.70 20.09 0.49
CA LEU A 114 4.83 19.36 1.06
C LEU A 114 6.19 19.99 0.69
N GLY A 115 6.34 20.41 -0.57
CA GLY A 115 7.54 21.09 -1.03
C GLY A 115 7.77 22.41 -0.33
N ASP A 116 6.72 23.22 -0.17
CA ASP A 116 6.78 24.50 0.55
C ASP A 116 7.06 24.30 2.05
N GLU A 117 6.45 23.28 2.67
CA GLU A 117 6.70 22.90 4.07
C GLU A 117 8.16 22.48 4.29
N ALA A 118 8.69 21.60 3.43
CA ALA A 118 10.08 21.18 3.50
C ALA A 118 11.05 22.36 3.39
N ILE A 119 10.82 23.30 2.45
CA ILE A 119 11.65 24.50 2.30
C ILE A 119 11.57 25.41 3.50
N ASN A 120 10.38 25.64 4.05
CA ASN A 120 10.18 26.60 5.12
C ASN A 120 10.60 26.07 6.50
N LEU A 121 10.42 24.75 6.74
CA LEU A 121 10.64 24.14 8.05
C LEU A 121 11.85 23.18 8.08
N GLY A 122 12.49 22.90 6.95
CA GLY A 122 13.55 21.89 6.81
C GLY A 122 13.09 20.46 7.10
N ARG A 123 11.79 20.23 7.19
CA ARG A 123 11.19 18.93 7.52
C ARG A 123 9.73 18.86 7.08
N ILE A 124 9.21 17.64 6.98
CA ILE A 124 7.78 17.33 6.85
C ILE A 124 7.37 16.39 7.98
N LYS A 125 6.12 16.49 8.43
CA LYS A 125 5.52 15.61 9.45
C LYS A 125 4.33 14.89 8.87
N ILE A 126 4.20 13.58 9.20
CA ILE A 126 3.06 12.75 8.82
C ILE A 126 2.15 12.48 10.03
N PRO A 127 0.92 11.96 9.83
CA PRO A 127 -0.06 11.80 10.90
C PRO A 127 0.42 10.98 12.10
N SER A 128 1.25 9.96 11.89
CA SER A 128 1.84 9.15 12.97
C SER A 128 2.80 9.93 13.90
N GLY A 129 3.06 11.21 13.58
CA GLY A 129 4.05 12.02 14.31
C GLY A 129 5.48 11.89 13.78
N ARG A 130 5.74 10.93 12.87
CA ARG A 130 7.05 10.76 12.22
C ARG A 130 7.43 12.00 11.44
N GLN A 131 8.69 12.36 11.50
CA GLN A 131 9.24 13.52 10.79
C GLN A 131 10.38 13.10 9.87
N TYR A 132 10.41 13.69 8.67
CA TYR A 132 11.47 13.53 7.69
C TYR A 132 12.21 14.86 7.55
N ALA A 133 13.50 14.88 7.90
CA ALA A 133 14.35 16.07 7.82
C ALA A 133 14.92 16.24 6.42
N PHE A 134 14.94 17.47 5.94
CA PHE A 134 15.54 17.93 4.69
C PHE A 134 16.38 19.18 4.95
N PRO A 135 17.53 19.04 5.66
CA PRO A 135 18.32 20.20 6.08
C PRO A 135 18.89 21.02 4.92
N ASP A 136 19.15 20.35 3.78
CA ASP A 136 19.78 20.95 2.60
C ASP A 136 18.78 21.20 1.47
N VAL A 137 17.48 21.30 1.80
CA VAL A 137 16.46 21.55 0.78
C VAL A 137 16.50 23.00 0.33
N GLU A 138 16.57 23.18 -0.98
CA GLU A 138 16.60 24.51 -1.60
C GLU A 138 15.55 24.60 -2.72
N ARG A 139 15.10 25.83 -3.01
CA ARG A 139 14.22 26.09 -4.15
C ARG A 139 15.05 26.23 -5.43
N ARG A 140 14.85 25.37 -6.40
CA ARG A 140 15.47 25.43 -7.73
C ARG A 140 14.96 26.65 -8.49
N ARG A 141 15.67 27.05 -9.56
CA ARG A 141 15.23 28.11 -10.49
C ARG A 141 13.86 27.83 -11.13
N SER A 142 13.49 26.55 -11.28
CA SER A 142 12.17 26.11 -11.73
C SER A 142 11.04 26.32 -10.72
N GLY A 143 11.35 26.76 -9.49
CA GLY A 143 10.40 26.89 -8.40
C GLY A 143 10.16 25.62 -7.60
N THR A 144 10.66 24.46 -8.06
CA THR A 144 10.52 23.17 -7.35
C THR A 144 11.62 23.00 -6.29
N PRO A 145 11.37 22.31 -5.16
CA PRO A 145 12.42 22.00 -4.19
C PRO A 145 13.44 20.99 -4.75
N THR A 146 14.66 21.04 -4.23
CA THR A 146 15.56 19.88 -4.31
C THR A 146 14.93 18.70 -3.55
N HIS A 147 15.37 17.48 -3.79
CA HIS A 147 14.81 16.26 -3.16
C HIS A 147 13.29 16.06 -3.32
N PHE A 148 12.66 16.71 -4.31
CA PHE A 148 11.20 16.76 -4.41
C PHE A 148 10.56 15.36 -4.57
N THR A 149 11.23 14.41 -5.21
CA THR A 149 10.80 13.01 -5.28
C THR A 149 10.73 12.37 -3.89
N MET A 150 11.75 12.59 -3.04
CA MET A 150 11.78 12.08 -1.66
C MET A 150 10.69 12.76 -0.80
N ILE A 151 10.52 14.07 -0.95
CA ILE A 151 9.50 14.85 -0.24
C ILE A 151 8.09 14.32 -0.54
N LYS A 152 7.81 13.89 -1.77
CA LYS A 152 6.53 13.28 -2.16
C LYS A 152 6.38 11.84 -1.68
N ASN A 153 7.45 11.05 -1.79
CA ASN A 153 7.41 9.62 -1.54
C ASN A 153 7.37 9.28 -0.05
N TYR A 154 8.23 9.90 0.78
CA TYR A 154 8.38 9.54 2.19
C TYR A 154 7.09 9.61 3.01
N PRO A 155 6.20 10.61 2.85
CA PRO A 155 4.92 10.61 3.56
C PRO A 155 4.03 9.42 3.21
N VAL A 156 3.97 9.04 1.93
CA VAL A 156 3.13 7.94 1.47
C VAL A 156 3.68 6.60 1.95
N GLN A 157 4.93 6.30 1.60
CA GLN A 157 5.56 5.03 2.01
C GLN A 157 5.72 4.91 3.51
N GLY A 158 6.13 5.99 4.18
CA GLY A 158 6.32 5.98 5.62
C GLY A 158 5.04 5.73 6.37
N PHE A 159 3.93 6.36 6.00
CA PHE A 159 2.65 6.12 6.65
C PHE A 159 2.04 4.78 6.24
N ALA A 160 2.11 4.39 4.97
CA ALA A 160 1.61 3.11 4.48
C ALA A 160 2.36 1.92 5.10
N THR A 161 3.62 1.73 4.69
CA THR A 161 4.39 0.54 5.05
C THR A 161 5.16 0.69 6.36
N GLY A 162 5.52 1.91 6.75
CA GLY A 162 6.26 2.18 7.98
C GLY A 162 5.40 2.31 9.24
N ASP A 163 4.13 2.65 9.10
CA ASP A 163 3.24 2.90 10.24
C ASP A 163 1.99 2.01 10.23
N ILE A 164 1.21 1.95 9.14
CA ILE A 164 -0.04 1.15 9.08
C ILE A 164 0.26 -0.36 9.11
N VAL A 165 1.19 -0.85 8.31
CA VAL A 165 1.50 -2.30 8.29
C VAL A 165 1.94 -2.81 9.67
N PRO A 166 2.87 -2.15 10.41
CA PRO A 166 3.25 -2.58 11.76
C PRO A 166 2.10 -2.65 12.76
N ILE A 167 1.15 -1.71 12.76
CA ILE A 167 0.02 -1.80 13.69
C ILE A 167 -0.92 -2.95 13.33
N VAL A 168 -1.07 -3.29 12.06
CA VAL A 168 -1.83 -4.46 11.61
C VAL A 168 -1.16 -5.76 12.05
N LEU A 169 0.18 -5.85 11.93
CA LEU A 169 0.94 -6.99 12.48
C LEU A 169 0.69 -7.16 13.98
N LEU A 170 0.79 -6.07 14.76
CA LEU A 170 0.54 -6.08 16.21
C LEU A 170 -0.89 -6.50 16.54
N GLU A 171 -1.88 -6.03 15.79
CA GLU A 171 -3.28 -6.38 16.03
C GLU A 171 -3.60 -7.84 15.66
N ILE A 172 -2.95 -8.40 14.64
CA ILE A 172 -3.05 -9.83 14.31
C ILE A 172 -2.41 -10.67 15.42
N GLU A 173 -1.16 -10.37 15.79
CA GLU A 173 -0.42 -11.10 16.84
C GLU A 173 -1.18 -11.11 18.17
N LYS A 174 -1.65 -9.95 18.61
CA LYS A 174 -2.46 -9.81 19.81
C LYS A 174 -3.70 -10.71 19.81
N ARG A 175 -4.37 -10.88 18.66
CA ARG A 175 -5.54 -11.75 18.56
C ARG A 175 -5.18 -13.23 18.52
N LEU A 176 -4.04 -13.57 17.90
CA LEU A 176 -3.51 -14.94 17.94
C LEU A 176 -3.21 -15.35 19.40
N ASP A 177 -2.50 -14.48 20.14
CA ASP A 177 -2.18 -14.70 21.56
C ASP A 177 -3.42 -14.78 22.43
N GLN A 178 -4.41 -13.90 22.24
CA GLN A 178 -5.66 -13.93 23.01
C GLN A 178 -6.45 -15.22 22.86
N LYS A 179 -6.30 -15.92 21.75
CA LYS A 179 -6.92 -17.21 21.47
C LYS A 179 -6.01 -18.40 21.74
N ASP A 180 -4.79 -18.18 22.24
CA ASP A 180 -3.76 -19.21 22.46
C ASP A 180 -3.52 -20.08 21.22
N LEU A 181 -3.44 -19.47 20.04
CA LEU A 181 -3.23 -20.17 18.78
C LEU A 181 -1.75 -20.47 18.53
N LYS A 182 -1.50 -21.58 17.86
CA LYS A 182 -0.16 -22.03 17.43
C LYS A 182 0.27 -21.43 16.08
N SER A 183 -0.69 -20.97 15.31
CA SER A 183 -0.46 -20.24 14.08
C SER A 183 0.29 -18.95 14.37
N MET A 184 1.16 -18.50 13.48
CA MET A 184 2.02 -17.35 13.76
C MET A 184 2.32 -16.52 12.53
N LEU A 185 2.65 -15.26 12.75
CA LEU A 185 3.27 -14.39 11.78
C LEU A 185 4.69 -14.88 11.48
N VAL A 186 5.02 -15.06 10.18
CA VAL A 186 6.32 -15.59 9.77
C VAL A 186 7.09 -14.66 8.84
N ASN A 187 6.39 -13.76 8.16
CA ASN A 187 7.04 -12.81 7.25
C ASN A 187 6.15 -11.59 6.98
N THR A 188 6.76 -10.51 6.53
CA THR A 188 6.11 -9.36 5.92
C THR A 188 6.93 -8.90 4.72
N VAL A 189 6.26 -8.58 3.61
CA VAL A 189 6.91 -8.11 2.39
C VAL A 189 6.14 -6.91 1.87
N HIS A 190 6.75 -5.72 1.95
CA HIS A 190 6.12 -4.45 1.63
C HIS A 190 4.84 -4.21 2.45
N ASP A 191 3.70 -4.45 1.85
CA ASP A 191 2.35 -4.29 2.42
C ASP A 191 1.61 -5.62 2.62
N SER A 192 2.29 -6.75 2.47
CA SER A 192 1.74 -8.07 2.77
C SER A 192 2.23 -8.64 4.09
N VAL A 193 1.34 -9.42 4.71
CA VAL A 193 1.55 -10.16 5.96
C VAL A 193 1.43 -11.63 5.66
N VAL A 194 2.38 -12.45 6.12
CA VAL A 194 2.39 -13.90 5.87
C VAL A 194 2.32 -14.67 7.18
N LEU A 195 1.37 -15.59 7.27
CA LEU A 195 1.16 -16.45 8.43
C LEU A 195 1.41 -17.93 8.07
N ASP A 196 2.00 -18.65 9.01
CA ASP A 196 2.05 -20.11 9.05
C ASP A 196 0.86 -20.61 9.87
N VAL A 197 -0.11 -21.23 9.19
CA VAL A 197 -1.41 -21.59 9.77
C VAL A 197 -1.40 -23.05 10.19
N HIS A 198 -1.68 -23.29 11.48
CA HIS A 198 -1.85 -24.64 12.03
C HIS A 198 -3.08 -25.34 11.43
N PRO A 199 -3.03 -26.66 11.12
CA PRO A 199 -4.10 -27.38 10.43
C PRO A 199 -5.49 -27.27 11.08
N LEU A 200 -5.54 -27.16 12.41
CA LEU A 200 -6.80 -27.09 13.16
C LEU A 200 -7.29 -25.65 13.42
N GLU A 201 -6.52 -24.63 13.01
CA GLU A 201 -6.77 -23.23 13.35
C GLU A 201 -7.13 -22.36 12.15
N GLU A 202 -7.24 -22.93 10.94
CA GLU A 202 -7.52 -22.19 9.72
C GLU A 202 -8.73 -21.25 9.85
N LYS A 203 -9.83 -21.77 10.40
CA LYS A 203 -11.06 -20.99 10.58
C LYS A 203 -10.88 -19.83 11.55
N ASP A 204 -10.15 -20.04 12.65
CA ASP A 204 -9.87 -19.00 13.63
C ASP A 204 -8.97 -17.91 13.07
N VAL A 205 -7.90 -18.32 12.36
CA VAL A 205 -6.97 -17.37 11.72
C VAL A 205 -7.69 -16.54 10.67
N LEU A 206 -8.49 -17.15 9.79
CA LEU A 206 -9.29 -16.42 8.82
C LEU A 206 -10.29 -15.47 9.49
N GLY A 207 -10.88 -15.90 10.61
CA GLY A 207 -11.74 -15.04 11.42
C GLY A 207 -11.00 -13.83 12.01
N ILE A 208 -9.75 -14.01 12.45
CA ILE A 208 -8.89 -12.91 12.93
C ILE A 208 -8.57 -11.92 11.81
N ILE A 209 -8.15 -12.42 10.65
CA ILE A 209 -7.83 -11.54 9.51
C ILE A 209 -9.07 -10.75 9.07
N LYS A 210 -10.22 -11.41 9.02
CA LYS A 210 -11.48 -10.74 8.71
C LYS A 210 -11.84 -9.67 9.76
N ASP A 211 -11.70 -9.96 11.05
CA ASP A 211 -11.99 -9.00 12.12
C ASP A 211 -11.05 -7.80 12.06
N VAL A 212 -9.75 -8.01 11.81
CA VAL A 212 -8.78 -6.93 11.60
C VAL A 212 -9.16 -6.09 10.39
N ASN A 213 -9.51 -6.71 9.26
CA ASN A 213 -9.93 -6.01 8.05
C ASN A 213 -11.20 -5.17 8.27
N ASP A 214 -12.22 -5.76 8.91
CA ASP A 214 -13.49 -5.07 9.18
C ASP A 214 -13.31 -3.87 10.13
N ASN A 215 -12.33 -3.93 11.03
CA ASN A 215 -12.02 -2.89 12.02
C ASN A 215 -10.82 -2.01 11.62
N LEU A 216 -10.24 -2.19 10.44
CA LEU A 216 -8.98 -1.58 10.04
C LEU A 216 -9.00 -0.03 10.11
N LYS A 217 -10.09 0.58 9.66
CA LYS A 217 -10.33 2.01 9.82
C LYS A 217 -10.18 2.44 11.28
N LYS A 218 -10.94 1.82 12.18
CA LYS A 218 -10.93 2.14 13.60
C LYS A 218 -9.55 1.90 14.25
N ILE A 219 -8.87 0.83 13.87
CA ILE A 219 -7.51 0.53 14.35
C ILE A 219 -6.57 1.70 14.01
N ILE A 220 -6.57 2.18 12.77
CA ILE A 220 -5.69 3.28 12.34
C ILE A 220 -6.08 4.59 13.06
N GLU A 221 -7.38 4.87 13.19
CA GLU A 221 -7.89 6.04 13.88
C GLU A 221 -7.48 6.07 15.36
N ASP A 222 -7.65 4.94 16.06
CA ASP A 222 -7.32 4.82 17.48
C ASP A 222 -5.81 4.94 17.76
N TYR A 223 -4.95 4.42 16.84
CA TYR A 223 -3.49 4.50 17.01
C TYR A 223 -2.91 5.88 16.73
N TYR A 224 -3.46 6.62 15.78
CA TYR A 224 -2.85 7.87 15.29
C TYR A 224 -3.69 9.12 15.56
N ASP A 225 -4.85 8.99 16.18
CA ASP A 225 -5.78 10.10 16.46
C ASP A 225 -6.09 10.93 15.19
N ILE A 226 -6.49 10.23 14.13
CA ILE A 226 -6.83 10.82 12.82
C ILE A 226 -8.19 10.32 12.34
N ASP A 227 -8.85 11.07 11.47
CA ASP A 227 -10.03 10.59 10.73
C ASP A 227 -9.60 9.88 9.45
N VAL A 228 -10.00 8.60 9.29
CA VAL A 228 -9.73 7.77 8.11
C VAL A 228 -10.98 7.70 7.24
N ASN A 229 -11.08 8.61 6.30
CA ASN A 229 -12.21 8.73 5.38
C ASN A 229 -12.00 8.01 4.03
N VAL A 230 -11.05 7.10 3.98
CA VAL A 230 -10.72 6.25 2.84
C VAL A 230 -10.78 4.79 3.28
N PRO A 231 -11.44 3.88 2.53
CA PRO A 231 -11.46 2.47 2.89
C PRO A 231 -10.04 1.90 2.81
N MET A 232 -9.63 1.17 3.84
CA MET A 232 -8.41 0.36 3.87
C MET A 232 -8.84 -1.11 3.79
N LEU A 233 -8.22 -1.89 2.91
CA LEU A 233 -8.64 -3.26 2.63
C LEU A 233 -7.46 -4.21 2.64
N LEU A 234 -7.63 -5.36 3.32
CA LEU A 234 -6.76 -6.52 3.25
C LEU A 234 -7.43 -7.61 2.40
N GLU A 235 -6.73 -8.07 1.38
CA GLU A 235 -7.12 -9.22 0.56
C GLU A 235 -6.34 -10.45 1.02
N SER A 236 -7.04 -11.54 1.31
CA SER A 236 -6.42 -12.73 1.89
C SER A 236 -6.41 -13.89 0.90
N LYS A 237 -5.30 -14.61 0.89
CA LYS A 237 -5.08 -15.83 0.08
C LYS A 237 -4.51 -16.91 0.98
N ILE A 238 -4.91 -18.17 0.76
CA ILE A 238 -4.41 -19.30 1.52
C ILE A 238 -4.08 -20.47 0.61
N GLY A 239 -3.05 -21.24 0.94
CA GLY A 239 -2.63 -22.39 0.13
C GLY A 239 -1.61 -23.27 0.84
N ASP A 240 -1.22 -24.36 0.16
CA ASP A 240 -0.25 -25.34 0.70
C ASP A 240 1.19 -24.81 0.70
N ASN A 241 1.47 -23.77 -0.06
CA ASN A 241 2.74 -23.06 -0.13
C ASN A 241 2.49 -21.59 -0.53
N TRP A 242 3.48 -20.73 -0.38
CA TRP A 242 3.34 -19.30 -0.64
C TRP A 242 3.12 -18.91 -2.10
N LEU A 243 3.39 -19.83 -3.07
CA LEU A 243 3.13 -19.56 -4.49
C LEU A 243 1.70 -19.90 -4.89
N ASP A 244 1.23 -21.06 -4.44
CA ASP A 244 -0.04 -21.67 -4.87
C ASP A 244 -1.20 -21.28 -3.91
N VAL A 245 -1.20 -20.02 -3.44
CA VAL A 245 -2.28 -19.46 -2.62
C VAL A 245 -3.48 -19.06 -3.49
N LYS A 246 -4.69 -19.22 -2.94
CA LYS A 246 -5.96 -18.87 -3.57
C LYS A 246 -6.73 -17.88 -2.72
N ASP A 247 -7.48 -17.00 -3.37
CA ASP A 247 -8.31 -16.02 -2.67
C ASP A 247 -9.25 -16.71 -1.67
N VAL A 248 -9.38 -16.10 -0.50
CA VAL A 248 -10.34 -16.50 0.51
C VAL A 248 -11.61 -15.69 0.28
N VAL A 249 -12.71 -16.37 0.07
CA VAL A 249 -14.03 -15.77 -0.14
C VAL A 249 -14.65 -15.32 1.17
#